data_5a2be1c2f404d683a50aadfced6cd364
#
_entry.id   5a2be1c2f404d683a50aadfced6cd364
#
_cell.length_a   1.000
_cell.length_b   1.000
_cell.length_c   1.000
_cell.angle_alpha   90.00
_cell.angle_beta   90.00
_cell.angle_gamma   90.00
#
_symmetry.space_group_name_H-M   'P 1'
#
loop_
_entity.id
_entity.type
_entity.pdbx_description
1 polymer ?
#
loop_
_entity_poly.entity_id
_entity_poly.type
_entity_poly.pdbx_seq_one_letter_code
_entity_poly.pdbx_strand_id
1 'polypeptide(L)'
;MSSRAVVVALLLSIVPAVSSRAQTEATLRFVSPPAASYVSGVVLLKVAFVGAGGASAIEDVTFFADGKQVCVAPATRMECEWDAGRTVEEHALRAVARLKAGGRVIANVRTRGVSFNETASVEIVQVNAVVTAGGRFVTGLTKEAFRLLDDKEERPILGFDPTGGSLELVLAIDVSGSMKDALADVQAAAREFLKALAPESKVTIVAFNDGVFTLAPREADLAARLQAIDKLSAWGGTAVYDVIVRLADLLSRQAGRRALVVFTDGEDKNSRATLEDAARAISDSDTTFFAVGLERGARLAAIKTNLEPLADASGGLALFAERSDRLSEPFAAIVSDLANQYTLGFEPRRDGKPHVLTVQVPGRDVRVRARRGYVAPAK
;
A
#
# COMPACT_ATOMS: atom_id res chain seq x y z
N MET A 1 77.79 21.57 -70.78
CA MET A 1 76.34 21.29 -70.69
C MET A 1 76.02 21.14 -69.20
N SER A 2 75.38 22.15 -68.62
CA SER A 2 75.23 22.40 -67.23
C SER A 2 74.06 21.67 -66.62
N SER A 3 74.24 20.87 -65.59
CA SER A 3 73.17 20.24 -64.86
C SER A 3 73.01 20.86 -63.48
N ARG A 4 71.96 21.62 -63.30
CA ARG A 4 71.62 22.28 -62.02
C ARG A 4 70.94 21.30 -61.09
N ALA A 5 71.50 20.98 -59.92
CA ALA A 5 70.89 20.27 -58.82
C ALA A 5 69.94 21.21 -58.05
N VAL A 6 68.73 20.82 -57.91
CA VAL A 6 67.72 21.50 -57.09
C VAL A 6 67.72 20.82 -55.71
N VAL A 7 68.14 21.53 -54.67
CA VAL A 7 67.99 21.09 -53.28
C VAL A 7 66.58 21.42 -52.79
N VAL A 8 65.74 20.43 -52.48
CA VAL A 8 64.45 20.61 -51.84
C VAL A 8 64.62 20.51 -50.32
N ALA A 9 64.50 21.64 -49.65
CA ALA A 9 64.50 21.69 -48.20
C ALA A 9 63.07 21.23 -47.64
N LEU A 10 63.04 20.11 -46.93
CA LEU A 10 61.81 19.60 -46.27
C LEU A 10 61.65 20.34 -44.93
N LEU A 11 60.76 21.29 -44.84
CA LEU A 11 60.31 21.89 -43.58
C LEU A 11 59.37 20.94 -42.82
N LEU A 12 59.87 20.33 -41.76
CA LEU A 12 59.03 19.55 -40.81
C LEU A 12 58.25 20.54 -39.91
N SER A 13 56.99 20.74 -40.19
CA SER A 13 56.08 21.46 -39.29
C SER A 13 55.62 20.52 -38.14
N ILE A 14 56.13 20.81 -36.96
CA ILE A 14 55.67 20.19 -35.72
C ILE A 14 54.30 20.78 -35.36
N VAL A 15 53.19 20.03 -35.60
CA VAL A 15 51.86 20.34 -35.12
C VAL A 15 51.77 19.87 -33.67
N PRO A 16 51.53 20.73 -32.69
CA PRO A 16 51.29 20.25 -31.32
C PRO A 16 50.00 19.47 -31.28
N ALA A 17 50.05 18.23 -30.82
CA ALA A 17 48.86 17.39 -30.55
C ALA A 17 48.11 18.06 -29.39
N VAL A 18 47.03 18.76 -29.71
CA VAL A 18 46.06 19.19 -28.72
C VAL A 18 45.30 17.96 -28.24
N SER A 19 45.67 17.46 -27.06
CA SER A 19 44.93 16.43 -26.36
C SER A 19 43.56 16.96 -26.00
N SER A 20 42.56 16.72 -26.86
CA SER A 20 41.17 16.95 -26.52
C SER A 20 40.79 15.98 -25.38
N ARG A 21 40.85 16.48 -24.14
CA ARG A 21 40.15 15.80 -23.05
C ARG A 21 38.68 15.82 -23.41
N ALA A 22 38.12 14.66 -23.73
CA ALA A 22 36.68 14.50 -23.83
C ALA A 22 36.05 14.92 -22.49
N GLN A 23 35.55 16.15 -22.43
CA GLN A 23 34.73 16.60 -21.33
C GLN A 23 33.46 15.70 -21.36
N THR A 24 33.34 14.85 -20.37
CA THR A 24 32.11 14.08 -20.18
C THR A 24 30.97 15.08 -19.97
N GLU A 25 30.11 15.21 -20.96
CA GLU A 25 29.00 16.15 -20.96
C GLU A 25 28.10 15.80 -19.76
N ALA A 26 27.77 16.83 -18.95
CA ALA A 26 26.98 16.66 -17.76
C ALA A 26 25.56 16.25 -18.14
N THR A 27 25.09 15.11 -17.66
CA THR A 27 23.75 14.58 -17.95
C THR A 27 22.97 14.32 -16.66
N LEU A 28 21.66 14.56 -16.71
CA LEU A 28 20.72 14.26 -15.65
C LEU A 28 19.69 13.27 -16.22
N ARG A 29 19.32 12.27 -15.46
CA ARG A 29 18.29 11.32 -15.88
C ARG A 29 17.39 10.94 -14.72
N PHE A 30 16.11 10.69 -14.99
CA PHE A 30 15.20 10.10 -14.03
C PHE A 30 15.60 8.64 -13.75
N VAL A 31 15.59 8.29 -12.47
CA VAL A 31 15.72 6.91 -11.96
C VAL A 31 14.34 6.41 -11.54
N SER A 32 13.54 7.31 -10.96
CA SER A 32 12.14 7.05 -10.59
C SER A 32 11.30 8.30 -10.88
N PRO A 33 10.12 8.14 -11.46
CA PRO A 33 9.66 6.94 -12.17
C PRO A 33 10.44 6.72 -13.48
N PRO A 34 10.54 5.46 -13.98
CA PRO A 34 11.08 5.18 -15.30
C PRO A 34 10.22 5.78 -16.41
N ALA A 35 10.80 6.00 -17.59
CA ALA A 35 10.04 6.45 -18.75
C ALA A 35 8.93 5.45 -19.11
N ALA A 36 7.76 5.99 -19.48
CA ALA A 36 6.59 5.21 -19.86
C ALA A 36 6.05 4.27 -18.75
N SER A 37 6.36 4.53 -17.49
CA SER A 37 5.72 3.85 -16.35
C SER A 37 4.32 4.42 -16.10
N TYR A 38 3.46 3.61 -15.50
CA TYR A 38 2.17 4.03 -14.98
C TYR A 38 2.34 4.47 -13.52
N VAL A 39 1.82 5.63 -13.14
CA VAL A 39 1.94 6.18 -11.79
C VAL A 39 0.60 6.64 -11.25
N SER A 40 0.38 6.45 -9.94
CA SER A 40 -0.77 7.00 -9.20
C SER A 40 -0.42 7.09 -7.72
N GLY A 41 -1.10 7.94 -6.96
CA GLY A 41 -0.80 8.17 -5.55
C GLY A 41 0.56 8.82 -5.33
N VAL A 42 1.18 8.59 -4.18
CA VAL A 42 2.48 9.17 -3.82
C VAL A 42 3.61 8.44 -4.55
N VAL A 43 4.34 9.16 -5.38
CA VAL A 43 5.44 8.67 -6.22
C VAL A 43 6.74 9.33 -5.81
N LEU A 44 7.80 8.52 -5.64
CA LEU A 44 9.14 9.04 -5.42
C LEU A 44 9.75 9.53 -6.75
N LEU A 45 9.98 10.84 -6.88
CA LEU A 45 10.74 11.44 -7.96
C LEU A 45 12.23 11.38 -7.59
N LYS A 46 13.04 10.69 -8.40
CA LYS A 46 14.48 10.54 -8.16
C LYS A 46 15.25 10.68 -9.45
N VAL A 47 16.36 11.42 -9.41
CA VAL A 47 17.27 11.57 -10.54
C VAL A 47 18.69 11.16 -10.19
N ALA A 48 19.43 10.75 -11.22
CA ALA A 48 20.86 10.52 -11.15
C ALA A 48 21.59 11.52 -12.05
N PHE A 49 22.71 12.05 -11.58
CA PHE A 49 23.58 12.95 -12.31
C PHE A 49 24.88 12.24 -12.69
N VAL A 50 25.28 12.41 -13.94
CA VAL A 50 26.57 11.91 -14.46
C VAL A 50 27.32 13.10 -15.04
N GLY A 51 28.44 13.44 -14.47
CA GLY A 51 29.29 14.59 -14.87
C GLY A 51 30.48 14.75 -13.98
N ALA A 52 31.35 15.65 -14.34
CA ALA A 52 32.55 15.97 -13.55
C ALA A 52 32.16 16.50 -12.15
N GLY A 53 32.74 15.93 -11.11
CA GLY A 53 32.44 16.26 -9.71
C GLY A 53 31.23 15.54 -9.13
N GLY A 54 30.49 14.74 -9.91
CA GLY A 54 29.32 13.97 -9.41
C GLY A 54 28.30 14.85 -8.70
N ALA A 55 27.64 14.31 -7.68
CA ALA A 55 26.63 15.04 -6.90
C ALA A 55 27.15 16.30 -6.22
N SER A 56 28.47 16.40 -5.92
CA SER A 56 29.06 17.58 -5.30
C SER A 56 29.09 18.82 -6.22
N ALA A 57 28.95 18.63 -7.53
CA ALA A 57 28.85 19.72 -8.51
C ALA A 57 27.47 20.38 -8.55
N ILE A 58 26.43 19.72 -7.95
CA ILE A 58 25.07 20.21 -7.92
C ILE A 58 24.85 21.07 -6.67
N GLU A 59 24.09 22.13 -6.81
CA GLU A 59 23.60 22.96 -5.71
C GLU A 59 22.27 22.40 -5.18
N ASP A 60 21.29 22.26 -6.08
CA ASP A 60 19.98 21.67 -5.82
C ASP A 60 19.37 21.07 -7.09
N VAL A 61 18.26 20.33 -6.91
CA VAL A 61 17.44 19.81 -7.99
C VAL A 61 15.99 20.24 -7.76
N THR A 62 15.43 20.99 -8.70
CA THR A 62 14.01 21.36 -8.69
C THR A 62 13.22 20.38 -9.56
N PHE A 63 12.17 19.80 -9.00
CA PHE A 63 11.26 18.90 -9.70
C PHE A 63 9.97 19.62 -10.08
N PHE A 64 9.47 19.30 -11.26
CA PHE A 64 8.21 19.79 -11.81
C PHE A 64 7.38 18.62 -12.31
N ALA A 65 6.08 18.69 -12.09
CA ALA A 65 5.07 17.82 -12.67
C ALA A 65 4.04 18.69 -13.40
N ASP A 66 3.79 18.39 -14.65
CA ASP A 66 2.81 19.11 -15.51
C ASP A 66 2.99 20.64 -15.51
N GLY A 67 4.26 21.06 -15.51
CA GLY A 67 4.64 22.47 -15.48
C GLY A 67 4.59 23.15 -14.13
N LYS A 68 4.09 22.49 -13.07
CA LYS A 68 4.06 23.03 -11.72
C LYS A 68 5.27 22.53 -10.92
N GLN A 69 5.88 23.41 -10.13
CA GLN A 69 6.95 23.03 -9.22
C GLN A 69 6.39 22.17 -8.10
N VAL A 70 7.00 21.00 -7.89
CA VAL A 70 6.64 20.05 -6.83
C VAL A 70 7.49 20.27 -5.60
N CYS A 71 8.81 20.25 -5.78
CA CYS A 71 9.76 20.40 -4.68
C CYS A 71 11.12 20.88 -5.16
N VAL A 72 11.97 21.25 -4.19
CA VAL A 72 13.42 21.46 -4.38
C VAL A 72 14.14 20.51 -3.44
N ALA A 73 14.95 19.62 -4.01
CA ALA A 73 15.72 18.63 -3.28
C ALA A 73 17.19 19.01 -3.20
N PRO A 74 17.87 18.81 -2.05
CA PRO A 74 19.31 19.05 -1.94
C PRO A 74 20.10 18.03 -2.77
N ALA A 75 21.28 18.42 -3.23
CA ALA A 75 22.18 17.57 -4.02
C ALA A 75 22.52 16.23 -3.34
N THR A 76 22.45 16.16 -2.01
CA THR A 76 22.74 14.95 -1.23
C THR A 76 21.68 13.85 -1.37
N ARG A 77 20.42 14.21 -1.74
CA ARG A 77 19.31 13.26 -1.89
C ARG A 77 18.84 13.14 -3.34
N MET A 78 18.69 14.27 -4.05
CA MET A 78 18.18 14.34 -5.44
C MET A 78 16.88 13.57 -5.65
N GLU A 79 16.03 13.59 -4.64
CA GLU A 79 14.73 12.89 -4.63
C GLU A 79 13.70 13.64 -3.81
N CYS A 80 12.42 13.50 -4.18
CA CYS A 80 11.28 13.97 -3.39
C CYS A 80 10.01 13.19 -3.73
N GLU A 81 9.04 13.23 -2.82
CA GLU A 81 7.72 12.66 -3.02
C GLU A 81 6.81 13.64 -3.73
N TRP A 82 5.96 13.08 -4.60
CA TRP A 82 4.96 13.81 -5.35
C TRP A 82 3.68 12.97 -5.45
N ASP A 83 2.55 13.59 -5.21
CA ASP A 83 1.24 12.95 -5.40
C ASP A 83 0.80 13.08 -6.86
N ALA A 84 0.81 11.95 -7.57
CA ALA A 84 0.37 11.84 -8.96
C ALA A 84 -1.17 11.82 -9.11
N GLY A 85 -1.91 11.89 -8.00
CA GLY A 85 -3.36 11.80 -8.03
C GLY A 85 -3.86 10.35 -7.98
N ARG A 86 -5.18 10.20 -7.95
CA ARG A 86 -5.83 8.90 -7.81
C ARG A 86 -5.99 8.14 -9.13
N THR A 87 -5.94 8.85 -10.23
CA THR A 87 -6.08 8.32 -11.60
C THR A 87 -4.71 8.12 -12.22
N VAL A 88 -4.59 7.09 -13.07
CA VAL A 88 -3.36 6.85 -13.84
C VAL A 88 -3.40 7.75 -15.07
N GLU A 89 -2.89 8.96 -14.95
CA GLU A 89 -2.82 9.93 -16.05
C GLU A 89 -1.40 10.03 -16.62
N GLU A 90 -1.31 10.55 -17.85
CA GLU A 90 0.00 10.90 -18.40
C GLU A 90 0.51 12.18 -17.73
N HIS A 91 1.70 12.09 -17.16
CA HIS A 91 2.37 13.24 -16.55
C HIS A 91 3.67 13.57 -17.26
N ALA A 92 3.91 14.85 -17.47
CA ALA A 92 5.19 15.37 -17.93
C ALA A 92 6.03 15.80 -16.74
N LEU A 93 7.01 14.95 -16.37
CA LEU A 93 7.92 15.23 -15.27
C LEU A 93 9.21 15.84 -15.78
N ARG A 94 9.69 16.85 -15.08
CA ARG A 94 10.93 17.57 -15.39
C ARG A 94 11.74 17.75 -14.13
N ALA A 95 13.04 17.49 -14.21
CA ALA A 95 13.99 17.81 -13.17
C ALA A 95 15.04 18.78 -13.72
N VAL A 96 15.36 19.80 -12.95
CA VAL A 96 16.34 20.83 -13.28
C VAL A 96 17.38 20.85 -12.17
N ALA A 97 18.59 20.34 -12.45
CA ALA A 97 19.72 20.44 -11.57
C ALA A 97 20.46 21.76 -11.81
N ARG A 98 20.66 22.55 -10.77
CA ARG A 98 21.47 23.77 -10.78
C ARG A 98 22.89 23.41 -10.37
N LEU A 99 23.87 23.82 -11.21
CA LEU A 99 25.26 23.54 -10.95
C LEU A 99 25.94 24.69 -10.18
N LYS A 100 26.78 24.34 -9.21
CA LYS A 100 27.58 25.34 -8.42
C LYS A 100 28.50 26.20 -9.28
N ALA A 101 28.99 25.63 -10.37
CA ALA A 101 29.85 26.38 -11.34
C ALA A 101 29.03 27.26 -12.30
N GLY A 102 27.71 27.35 -12.09
CA GLY A 102 26.77 28.01 -13.00
C GLY A 102 26.24 27.06 -14.09
N GLY A 103 25.07 27.40 -14.61
CA GLY A 103 24.38 26.56 -15.60
C GLY A 103 23.35 25.60 -14.99
N ARG A 104 22.64 24.89 -15.89
CA ARG A 104 21.56 23.94 -15.53
C ARG A 104 21.64 22.71 -16.40
N VAL A 105 21.31 21.56 -15.81
CA VAL A 105 21.13 20.30 -16.55
C VAL A 105 19.70 19.84 -16.33
N ILE A 106 19.04 19.42 -17.41
CA ILE A 106 17.60 19.12 -17.39
C ILE A 106 17.39 17.67 -17.77
N ALA A 107 16.51 17.01 -17.03
CA ALA A 107 15.94 15.71 -17.39
C ALA A 107 14.45 15.83 -17.55
N ASN A 108 13.90 15.16 -18.54
CA ASN A 108 12.46 15.05 -18.75
C ASN A 108 12.10 13.57 -18.83
N VAL A 109 10.96 13.21 -18.28
CA VAL A 109 10.36 11.90 -18.43
C VAL A 109 8.84 12.07 -18.58
N ARG A 110 8.22 11.23 -19.39
CA ARG A 110 6.76 11.12 -19.45
C ARG A 110 6.35 9.77 -18.89
N THR A 111 5.36 9.80 -18.02
CA THR A 111 4.65 8.61 -17.58
C THR A 111 3.60 8.25 -18.62
N ARG A 112 3.02 7.07 -18.51
CA ARG A 112 1.88 6.69 -19.32
C ARG A 112 0.60 6.98 -18.55
N GLY A 113 -0.33 7.65 -19.20
CA GLY A 113 -1.72 7.64 -18.83
C GLY A 113 -2.41 6.44 -19.45
N VAL A 114 -3.41 5.93 -18.81
CA VAL A 114 -4.38 5.06 -19.46
C VAL A 114 -5.39 5.98 -20.12
N SER A 115 -5.06 6.48 -21.32
CA SER A 115 -6.02 7.24 -22.12
C SER A 115 -6.96 6.27 -22.82
N PHE A 116 -8.18 6.17 -22.31
CA PHE A 116 -9.31 5.70 -23.10
C PHE A 116 -9.92 6.90 -23.78
N ASN A 117 -9.96 6.89 -25.09
CA ASN A 117 -10.90 7.71 -25.85
C ASN A 117 -12.31 7.17 -25.55
N GLU A 118 -13.01 7.86 -24.69
CA GLU A 118 -14.29 7.68 -24.03
C GLU A 118 -14.14 7.49 -22.54
N THR A 119 -14.74 8.37 -21.77
CA THR A 119 -14.87 8.48 -20.34
C THR A 119 -15.22 7.15 -19.63
N ALA A 120 -14.28 6.24 -19.55
CA ALA A 120 -14.35 5.09 -18.69
C ALA A 120 -13.28 5.23 -17.60
N SER A 121 -13.68 5.61 -16.40
CA SER A 121 -12.87 5.38 -15.23
C SER A 121 -12.64 3.87 -15.17
N VAL A 122 -11.40 3.40 -15.30
CA VAL A 122 -11.09 2.00 -15.06
C VAL A 122 -11.17 1.80 -13.56
N GLU A 123 -12.30 1.24 -13.16
CA GLU A 123 -12.50 0.80 -11.80
C GLU A 123 -11.64 -0.44 -11.60
N ILE A 124 -10.66 -0.36 -10.71
CA ILE A 124 -9.75 -1.47 -10.38
C ILE A 124 -10.18 -2.07 -9.06
N VAL A 125 -10.53 -3.33 -9.06
CA VAL A 125 -10.73 -4.11 -7.83
C VAL A 125 -9.38 -4.55 -7.29
N GLN A 126 -9.14 -4.22 -6.02
CA GLN A 126 -7.93 -4.63 -5.31
C GLN A 126 -8.16 -5.98 -4.61
N VAL A 127 -7.17 -6.85 -4.71
CA VAL A 127 -7.14 -8.16 -4.05
C VAL A 127 -5.85 -8.28 -3.25
N ASN A 128 -5.99 -8.27 -1.93
CA ASN A 128 -4.87 -8.54 -1.04
C ASN A 128 -4.67 -10.06 -0.92
N ALA A 129 -3.45 -10.52 -1.12
CA ALA A 129 -3.10 -11.93 -1.09
C ALA A 129 -1.91 -12.18 -0.15
N VAL A 130 -2.03 -13.21 0.67
CA VAL A 130 -0.94 -13.73 1.50
C VAL A 130 -0.55 -15.10 0.98
N VAL A 131 0.76 -15.31 0.78
CA VAL A 131 1.30 -16.58 0.29
C VAL A 131 2.15 -17.22 1.38
N THR A 132 1.88 -18.49 1.69
CA THR A 132 2.61 -19.25 2.71
C THR A 132 3.04 -20.62 2.19
N ALA A 133 4.20 -21.09 2.65
CA ALA A 133 4.72 -22.43 2.43
C ALA A 133 5.14 -23.04 3.77
N GLY A 134 4.58 -24.16 4.16
CA GLY A 134 4.87 -24.79 5.46
C GLY A 134 4.63 -23.86 6.65
N GLY A 135 3.63 -22.96 6.57
CA GLY A 135 3.30 -21.99 7.63
C GLY A 135 4.18 -20.73 7.66
N ARG A 136 5.13 -20.59 6.75
CA ARG A 136 6.00 -19.40 6.64
C ARG A 136 5.56 -18.53 5.46
N PHE A 137 5.64 -17.21 5.63
CA PHE A 137 5.35 -16.27 4.53
C PHE A 137 6.36 -16.44 3.40
N VAL A 138 5.86 -16.44 2.16
CA VAL A 138 6.67 -16.42 0.94
C VAL A 138 6.69 -14.99 0.43
N THR A 139 7.85 -14.36 0.51
CA THR A 139 8.09 -12.96 0.10
C THR A 139 8.89 -12.90 -1.20
N GLY A 140 8.95 -11.72 -1.84
CA GLY A 140 9.74 -11.50 -3.04
C GLY A 140 9.15 -12.12 -4.31
N LEU A 141 7.85 -12.48 -4.33
CA LEU A 141 7.19 -12.89 -5.55
C LEU A 141 6.96 -11.68 -6.45
N THR A 142 7.13 -11.87 -7.75
CA THR A 142 6.82 -10.87 -8.77
C THR A 142 5.40 -11.06 -9.31
N LYS A 143 4.88 -10.10 -10.05
CA LYS A 143 3.55 -10.15 -10.65
C LYS A 143 3.30 -11.42 -11.48
N GLU A 144 4.32 -11.86 -12.21
CA GLU A 144 4.28 -13.00 -13.12
C GLU A 144 4.13 -14.35 -12.38
N ALA A 145 4.41 -14.37 -11.06
CA ALA A 145 4.17 -15.55 -10.24
C ALA A 145 2.69 -15.79 -9.93
N PHE A 146 1.85 -14.77 -10.10
CA PHE A 146 0.43 -14.84 -9.74
C PHE A 146 -0.45 -15.06 -10.95
N ARG A 147 -1.54 -15.84 -10.74
CA ARG A 147 -2.70 -15.91 -11.62
C ARG A 147 -3.94 -15.53 -10.83
N LEU A 148 -4.74 -14.64 -11.39
CA LEU A 148 -6.02 -14.23 -10.85
C LEU A 148 -7.13 -14.73 -11.76
N LEU A 149 -8.09 -15.45 -11.17
CA LEU A 149 -9.24 -15.98 -11.88
C LEU A 149 -10.52 -15.35 -11.33
N ASP A 150 -11.41 -14.96 -12.23
CA ASP A 150 -12.75 -14.44 -11.99
C ASP A 150 -13.74 -15.42 -12.61
N ASP A 151 -14.52 -16.13 -11.79
CA ASP A 151 -15.38 -17.26 -12.20
C ASP A 151 -14.64 -18.31 -13.04
N LYS A 152 -13.40 -18.63 -12.66
CA LYS A 152 -12.48 -19.56 -13.34
C LYS A 152 -11.86 -19.05 -14.65
N GLU A 153 -12.20 -17.85 -15.12
CA GLU A 153 -11.53 -17.20 -16.24
C GLU A 153 -10.32 -16.38 -15.76
N GLU A 154 -9.18 -16.57 -16.39
CA GLU A 154 -7.97 -15.82 -16.04
C GLU A 154 -8.13 -14.35 -16.43
N ARG A 155 -7.84 -13.45 -15.47
CA ARG A 155 -7.89 -11.99 -15.66
C ARG A 155 -6.49 -11.40 -15.60
N PRO A 156 -6.15 -10.46 -16.48
CA PRO A 156 -4.86 -9.80 -16.42
C PRO A 156 -4.73 -8.98 -15.13
N ILE A 157 -3.60 -9.13 -14.45
CA ILE A 157 -3.23 -8.31 -13.30
C ILE A 157 -2.69 -6.99 -13.84
N LEU A 158 -3.44 -5.91 -13.66
CA LEU A 158 -3.12 -4.57 -14.14
C LEU A 158 -2.27 -3.79 -13.13
N GLY A 159 -2.53 -3.97 -11.83
CA GLY A 159 -1.77 -3.39 -10.72
C GLY A 159 -1.10 -4.46 -9.88
N PHE A 160 0.11 -4.19 -9.39
CA PHE A 160 0.81 -5.08 -8.48
C PHE A 160 1.68 -4.28 -7.51
N ASP A 161 1.50 -4.53 -6.22
CA ASP A 161 2.36 -3.99 -5.17
C ASP A 161 2.86 -5.13 -4.27
N PRO A 162 4.17 -5.41 -4.27
CA PRO A 162 4.75 -6.48 -3.46
C PRO A 162 4.86 -6.13 -1.97
N THR A 163 4.68 -4.86 -1.60
CA THR A 163 4.77 -4.35 -0.22
C THR A 163 3.41 -4.11 0.41
N GLY A 164 2.35 -4.29 -0.39
CA GLY A 164 0.96 -4.07 0.03
C GLY A 164 0.54 -2.60 0.06
N GLY A 165 1.44 -1.64 -0.19
CA GLY A 165 1.13 -0.21 -0.27
C GLY A 165 0.65 0.42 1.05
N SER A 166 0.05 1.60 0.94
CA SER A 166 -0.49 2.36 2.08
C SER A 166 -1.65 1.60 2.74
N LEU A 167 -1.60 1.49 4.07
CA LEU A 167 -2.60 0.81 4.88
C LEU A 167 -3.54 1.81 5.56
N GLU A 168 -4.83 1.67 5.28
CA GLU A 168 -5.94 2.30 6.03
C GLU A 168 -6.54 1.25 6.96
N LEU A 169 -6.36 1.41 8.26
CA LEU A 169 -6.78 0.45 9.27
C LEU A 169 -7.77 1.07 10.25
N VAL A 170 -8.83 0.35 10.55
CA VAL A 170 -9.69 0.64 11.69
C VAL A 170 -9.48 -0.46 12.73
N LEU A 171 -9.05 -0.06 13.93
CA LEU A 171 -9.02 -0.92 15.11
C LEU A 171 -10.28 -0.64 15.93
N ALA A 172 -11.22 -1.56 15.92
CA ALA A 172 -12.47 -1.50 16.65
C ALA A 172 -12.39 -2.39 17.90
N ILE A 173 -12.53 -1.80 19.07
CA ILE A 173 -12.39 -2.48 20.36
C ILE A 173 -13.76 -2.49 21.06
N ASP A 174 -14.22 -3.68 21.35
CA ASP A 174 -15.41 -3.90 22.16
C ASP A 174 -15.16 -3.40 23.59
N VAL A 175 -16.02 -2.52 24.05
CA VAL A 175 -16.03 -1.98 25.42
C VAL A 175 -17.37 -2.29 26.13
N SER A 176 -18.04 -3.36 25.73
CA SER A 176 -19.23 -3.85 26.43
C SER A 176 -18.93 -4.22 27.88
N GLY A 177 -19.97 -4.37 28.69
CA GLY A 177 -19.85 -4.62 30.12
C GLY A 177 -19.07 -5.91 30.46
N SER A 178 -19.10 -6.92 29.58
CA SER A 178 -18.34 -8.18 29.73
C SER A 178 -16.82 -8.00 29.65
N MET A 179 -16.36 -6.94 28.96
CA MET A 179 -14.94 -6.65 28.76
C MET A 179 -14.22 -6.15 30.01
N LYS A 180 -14.94 -5.84 31.09
CA LYS A 180 -14.39 -5.16 32.28
C LYS A 180 -13.14 -5.81 32.82
N ASP A 181 -13.15 -7.13 32.96
CA ASP A 181 -12.02 -7.88 33.56
C ASP A 181 -10.85 -8.09 32.60
N ALA A 182 -11.10 -8.01 31.28
CA ALA A 182 -10.08 -8.18 30.24
C ALA A 182 -9.49 -6.85 29.74
N LEU A 183 -10.08 -5.72 30.10
CA LEU A 183 -9.79 -4.42 29.48
C LEU A 183 -8.32 -4.01 29.60
N ALA A 184 -7.67 -4.27 30.74
CA ALA A 184 -6.25 -3.95 30.93
C ALA A 184 -5.34 -4.74 29.96
N ASP A 185 -5.62 -6.02 29.76
CA ASP A 185 -4.87 -6.88 28.84
C ASP A 185 -5.11 -6.47 27.39
N VAL A 186 -6.36 -6.08 27.04
CA VAL A 186 -6.72 -5.53 25.74
C VAL A 186 -5.96 -4.24 25.47
N GLN A 187 -5.93 -3.32 26.42
CA GLN A 187 -5.17 -2.08 26.30
C GLN A 187 -3.68 -2.37 26.07
N ALA A 188 -3.09 -3.30 26.81
CA ALA A 188 -1.68 -3.69 26.64
C ALA A 188 -1.42 -4.28 25.24
N ALA A 189 -2.24 -5.23 24.81
CA ALA A 189 -2.10 -5.87 23.49
C ALA A 189 -2.33 -4.87 22.33
N ALA A 190 -3.33 -4.00 22.43
CA ALA A 190 -3.59 -2.96 21.44
C ALA A 190 -2.44 -1.94 21.32
N ARG A 191 -1.78 -1.60 22.44
CA ARG A 191 -0.58 -0.73 22.41
C ARG A 191 0.57 -1.36 21.63
N GLU A 192 0.87 -2.63 21.92
CA GLU A 192 1.93 -3.35 21.20
C GLU A 192 1.59 -3.51 19.71
N PHE A 193 0.33 -3.80 19.40
CA PHE A 193 -0.15 -3.83 18.02
C PHE A 193 0.12 -2.50 17.29
N LEU A 194 -0.27 -1.37 17.90
CA LEU A 194 -0.10 -0.04 17.30
C LEU A 194 1.37 0.32 17.07
N LYS A 195 2.25 -0.06 18.01
CA LYS A 195 3.70 0.18 17.89
C LYS A 195 4.36 -0.68 16.81
N ALA A 196 3.81 -1.86 16.55
CA ALA A 196 4.35 -2.81 15.57
C ALA A 196 3.87 -2.55 14.13
N LEU A 197 2.86 -1.70 13.93
CA LEU A 197 2.42 -1.30 12.59
C LEU A 197 3.47 -0.42 11.91
N ALA A 198 3.51 -0.49 10.57
CA ALA A 198 4.35 0.39 9.77
C ALA A 198 4.01 1.87 10.04
N PRO A 199 5.01 2.76 10.21
CA PRO A 199 4.80 4.16 10.61
C PRO A 199 3.87 4.96 9.68
N GLU A 200 3.84 4.61 8.41
CA GLU A 200 3.00 5.22 7.37
C GLU A 200 1.53 4.78 7.44
N SER A 201 1.21 3.78 8.27
CA SER A 201 -0.16 3.29 8.41
C SER A 201 -1.10 4.35 8.98
N LYS A 202 -2.22 4.56 8.32
CA LYS A 202 -3.30 5.43 8.79
C LYS A 202 -4.24 4.59 9.65
N VAL A 203 -4.31 4.89 10.93
CA VAL A 203 -5.07 4.07 11.89
C VAL A 203 -6.13 4.90 12.58
N THR A 204 -7.39 4.51 12.44
CA THR A 204 -8.51 5.02 13.24
C THR A 204 -8.77 4.06 14.40
N ILE A 205 -8.86 4.58 15.62
CA ILE A 205 -9.23 3.78 16.80
C ILE A 205 -10.68 4.07 17.16
N VAL A 206 -11.45 3.01 17.28
CA VAL A 206 -12.87 3.05 17.61
C VAL A 206 -13.11 2.16 18.82
N ALA A 207 -13.82 2.67 19.81
CA ALA A 207 -14.47 1.86 20.82
C ALA A 207 -15.93 1.61 20.40
N PHE A 208 -16.46 0.43 20.70
CA PHE A 208 -17.87 0.16 20.46
C PHE A 208 -18.52 -0.68 21.56
N ASN A 209 -19.81 -0.51 21.67
CA ASN A 209 -20.73 -1.32 22.45
C ASN A 209 -22.08 -1.40 21.68
N ASP A 210 -23.18 -0.83 22.17
CA ASP A 210 -24.40 -0.57 21.41
C ASP A 210 -24.24 0.63 20.44
N GLY A 211 -23.15 1.39 20.58
CA GLY A 211 -22.77 2.56 19.75
C GLY A 211 -21.33 2.48 19.27
N VAL A 212 -20.96 3.43 18.43
CA VAL A 212 -19.60 3.52 17.83
C VAL A 212 -18.97 4.86 18.20
N PHE A 213 -17.82 4.84 18.84
CA PHE A 213 -17.10 6.01 19.37
C PHE A 213 -15.71 6.10 18.79
N THR A 214 -15.42 7.09 17.97
CA THR A 214 -14.05 7.33 17.48
C THR A 214 -13.22 7.94 18.60
N LEU A 215 -12.18 7.23 19.02
CA LEU A 215 -11.26 7.64 20.07
C LEU A 215 -10.02 8.37 19.52
N ALA A 216 -9.50 7.91 18.38
CA ALA A 216 -8.43 8.56 17.65
C ALA A 216 -8.72 8.53 16.15
N PRO A 217 -8.76 9.69 15.46
CA PRO A 217 -8.98 9.74 14.02
C PRO A 217 -7.74 9.25 13.27
N ARG A 218 -7.90 8.97 11.95
CA ARG A 218 -6.83 8.43 11.09
C ARG A 218 -5.56 9.29 11.03
N GLU A 219 -5.68 10.58 11.22
CA GLU A 219 -4.58 11.56 11.21
C GLU A 219 -3.82 11.65 12.54
N ALA A 220 -4.32 10.98 13.60
CA ALA A 220 -3.67 10.99 14.90
C ALA A 220 -2.27 10.35 14.84
N ASP A 221 -1.33 10.93 15.54
CA ASP A 221 -0.01 10.34 15.74
C ASP A 221 -0.04 9.15 16.71
N LEU A 222 1.06 8.43 16.81
CA LEU A 222 1.14 7.25 17.68
C LEU A 222 0.88 7.61 19.15
N ALA A 223 1.36 8.75 19.63
CA ALA A 223 1.18 9.15 21.03
C ALA A 223 -0.31 9.40 21.35
N ALA A 224 -1.02 10.09 20.47
CA ALA A 224 -2.47 10.30 20.60
C ALA A 224 -3.26 8.99 20.55
N ARG A 225 -2.86 8.06 19.66
CA ARG A 225 -3.46 6.72 19.58
C ARG A 225 -3.26 5.92 20.85
N LEU A 226 -2.07 5.95 21.45
CA LEU A 226 -1.78 5.26 22.71
C LEU A 226 -2.59 5.87 23.87
N GLN A 227 -2.70 7.19 23.92
CA GLN A 227 -3.55 7.87 24.92
C GLN A 227 -5.05 7.53 24.76
N ALA A 228 -5.51 7.31 23.52
CA ALA A 228 -6.88 6.90 23.27
C ALA A 228 -7.17 5.50 23.84
N ILE A 229 -6.21 4.56 23.69
CA ILE A 229 -6.30 3.21 24.29
C ILE A 229 -6.41 3.30 25.81
N ASP A 230 -5.69 4.23 26.47
CA ASP A 230 -5.74 4.38 27.94
C ASP A 230 -7.08 4.84 28.48
N LYS A 231 -7.88 5.50 27.64
CA LYS A 231 -9.20 6.03 28.00
C LYS A 231 -10.34 5.02 27.84
N LEU A 232 -10.06 3.81 27.36
CA LEU A 232 -11.07 2.78 27.24
C LEU A 232 -11.71 2.46 28.61
N SER A 233 -13.03 2.36 28.62
CA SER A 233 -13.82 1.96 29.80
C SER A 233 -14.96 1.06 29.36
N ALA A 234 -15.23 -0.02 30.12
CA ALA A 234 -16.24 -1.01 29.78
C ALA A 234 -17.63 -0.63 30.27
N TRP A 235 -18.64 -0.64 29.38
CA TRP A 235 -20.04 -0.38 29.69
C TRP A 235 -20.94 -0.74 28.50
N GLY A 236 -22.26 -0.96 28.73
CA GLY A 236 -23.25 -1.18 27.67
C GLY A 236 -23.34 -2.62 27.17
N GLY A 237 -24.05 -2.81 26.07
CA GLY A 237 -24.22 -4.08 25.37
C GLY A 237 -23.23 -4.28 24.22
N THR A 238 -23.58 -5.12 23.22
CA THR A 238 -22.68 -5.47 22.09
C THR A 238 -23.47 -5.54 20.79
N ALA A 239 -23.11 -4.70 19.79
CA ALA A 239 -23.73 -4.63 18.47
C ALA A 239 -22.66 -4.78 17.35
N VAL A 240 -22.07 -5.98 17.24
CA VAL A 240 -20.90 -6.27 16.39
C VAL A 240 -21.20 -6.06 14.91
N TYR A 241 -22.35 -6.55 14.42
CA TYR A 241 -22.66 -6.44 12.97
C TYR A 241 -22.94 -5.00 12.55
N ASP A 242 -23.67 -4.22 13.37
CA ASP A 242 -23.88 -2.79 13.10
C ASP A 242 -22.55 -2.03 13.01
N VAL A 243 -21.61 -2.39 13.88
CA VAL A 243 -20.26 -1.82 13.90
C VAL A 243 -19.49 -2.19 12.63
N ILE A 244 -19.51 -3.47 12.23
CA ILE A 244 -18.82 -3.94 11.01
C ILE A 244 -19.38 -3.20 9.78
N VAL A 245 -20.71 -3.12 9.62
CA VAL A 245 -21.36 -2.42 8.51
C VAL A 245 -20.91 -0.94 8.46
N ARG A 246 -20.97 -0.26 9.59
CA ARG A 246 -20.60 1.16 9.68
C ARG A 246 -19.13 1.40 9.38
N LEU A 247 -18.22 0.56 9.88
CA LEU A 247 -16.78 0.73 9.70
C LEU A 247 -16.32 0.28 8.31
N ALA A 248 -16.97 -0.68 7.70
CA ALA A 248 -16.77 -1.04 6.31
C ALA A 248 -17.15 0.13 5.37
N ASP A 249 -18.28 0.81 5.61
CA ASP A 249 -18.67 2.02 4.88
C ASP A 249 -17.63 3.17 5.08
N LEU A 250 -17.12 3.35 6.29
CA LEU A 250 -16.05 4.32 6.55
C LEU A 250 -14.80 4.01 5.71
N LEU A 251 -14.38 2.75 5.68
CA LEU A 251 -13.19 2.30 4.95
C LEU A 251 -13.39 2.33 3.43
N SER A 252 -14.60 2.09 2.92
CA SER A 252 -14.88 2.12 1.48
C SER A 252 -14.53 3.46 0.82
N ARG A 253 -14.55 4.54 1.60
CA ARG A 253 -14.23 5.92 1.17
C ARG A 253 -12.74 6.24 1.20
N GLN A 254 -11.91 5.32 1.69
CA GLN A 254 -10.48 5.51 1.79
C GLN A 254 -9.78 4.87 0.58
N ALA A 255 -8.67 5.48 0.16
CA ALA A 255 -7.81 4.92 -0.88
C ALA A 255 -6.78 3.97 -0.27
N GLY A 256 -6.28 3.02 -1.07
CA GLY A 256 -5.27 2.08 -0.64
C GLY A 256 -5.82 0.80 -0.04
N ARG A 257 -4.95 0.05 0.62
CA ARG A 257 -5.28 -1.22 1.26
C ARG A 257 -6.06 -0.99 2.56
N ARG A 258 -7.22 -1.63 2.70
CA ARG A 258 -8.15 -1.42 3.80
C ARG A 258 -8.19 -2.63 4.72
N ALA A 259 -8.09 -2.40 6.02
CA ALA A 259 -8.19 -3.44 7.03
C ALA A 259 -9.11 -3.01 8.17
N LEU A 260 -9.99 -3.91 8.59
CA LEU A 260 -10.82 -3.76 9.77
C LEU A 260 -10.42 -4.85 10.76
N VAL A 261 -9.90 -4.45 11.91
CA VAL A 261 -9.58 -5.34 13.04
C VAL A 261 -10.65 -5.15 14.11
N VAL A 262 -11.45 -6.16 14.36
CA VAL A 262 -12.48 -6.14 15.41
C VAL A 262 -12.02 -7.02 16.56
N PHE A 263 -11.95 -6.45 17.75
CA PHE A 263 -11.74 -7.18 18.98
C PHE A 263 -13.04 -7.26 19.79
N THR A 264 -13.46 -8.46 20.18
CA THR A 264 -14.68 -8.69 20.98
C THR A 264 -14.57 -9.95 21.86
N ASP A 265 -15.25 -9.96 23.01
CA ASP A 265 -15.40 -11.12 23.87
C ASP A 265 -16.82 -11.70 23.83
N GLY A 266 -17.69 -11.17 22.97
CA GLY A 266 -19.10 -11.44 23.01
C GLY A 266 -19.74 -11.79 21.68
N GLU A 267 -20.91 -12.45 21.84
CA GLU A 267 -21.84 -12.60 20.75
C GLU A 267 -22.54 -11.27 20.46
N ASP A 268 -22.88 -11.09 19.19
CA ASP A 268 -23.78 -10.01 18.80
C ASP A 268 -25.16 -10.19 19.45
N LYS A 269 -25.62 -9.17 20.17
CA LYS A 269 -26.89 -9.22 20.89
C LYS A 269 -27.86 -8.12 20.49
N ASN A 270 -27.31 -6.99 20.04
CA ASN A 270 -28.08 -5.75 19.92
C ASN A 270 -28.02 -5.14 18.52
N SER A 271 -27.34 -5.80 17.55
CA SER A 271 -27.34 -5.33 16.16
C SER A 271 -28.73 -5.43 15.53
N ARG A 272 -29.00 -4.47 14.66
CA ARG A 272 -30.12 -4.54 13.70
C ARG A 272 -29.70 -5.19 12.40
N ALA A 273 -28.42 -5.01 12.02
CA ALA A 273 -27.81 -5.66 10.89
C ALA A 273 -27.64 -7.17 11.16
N THR A 274 -27.71 -7.95 10.09
CA THR A 274 -27.48 -9.40 10.12
C THR A 274 -26.01 -9.72 9.81
N LEU A 275 -25.62 -10.98 10.01
CA LEU A 275 -24.32 -11.50 9.57
C LEU A 275 -24.14 -11.32 8.06
N GLU A 276 -25.20 -11.52 7.27
CA GLU A 276 -25.19 -11.33 5.82
C GLU A 276 -24.97 -9.87 5.43
N ASP A 277 -25.55 -8.93 6.17
CA ASP A 277 -25.33 -7.49 5.94
C ASP A 277 -23.88 -7.12 6.23
N ALA A 278 -23.29 -7.64 7.31
CA ALA A 278 -21.88 -7.46 7.64
C ALA A 278 -20.96 -8.07 6.57
N ALA A 279 -21.27 -9.28 6.09
CA ALA A 279 -20.52 -9.94 5.03
C ALA A 279 -20.55 -9.14 3.72
N ARG A 280 -21.73 -8.62 3.35
CA ARG A 280 -21.90 -7.76 2.18
C ARG A 280 -21.09 -6.47 2.32
N ALA A 281 -21.19 -5.77 3.44
CA ALA A 281 -20.48 -4.54 3.69
C ALA A 281 -18.95 -4.71 3.59
N ILE A 282 -18.41 -5.81 4.14
CA ILE A 282 -16.99 -6.16 4.01
C ILE A 282 -16.61 -6.39 2.54
N SER A 283 -17.42 -7.14 1.80
CA SER A 283 -17.19 -7.43 0.39
C SER A 283 -17.20 -6.15 -0.46
N ASP A 284 -18.23 -5.31 -0.28
CA ASP A 284 -18.45 -4.10 -1.08
C ASP A 284 -17.39 -3.01 -0.79
N SER A 285 -16.81 -3.03 0.41
CA SER A 285 -15.77 -2.08 0.82
C SER A 285 -14.35 -2.49 0.42
N ASP A 286 -14.13 -3.64 -0.19
CA ASP A 286 -12.80 -4.23 -0.44
C ASP A 286 -11.92 -4.31 0.81
N THR A 287 -12.54 -4.47 1.99
CA THR A 287 -11.85 -4.46 3.28
C THR A 287 -11.41 -5.88 3.66
N THR A 288 -10.15 -6.03 4.05
CA THR A 288 -9.68 -7.27 4.70
C THR A 288 -10.12 -7.24 6.16
N PHE A 289 -10.92 -8.22 6.57
CA PHE A 289 -11.50 -8.31 7.91
C PHE A 289 -10.66 -9.23 8.79
N PHE A 290 -10.27 -8.73 9.95
CA PHE A 290 -9.62 -9.48 11.01
C PHE A 290 -10.48 -9.46 12.25
N ALA A 291 -10.60 -10.60 12.90
CA ALA A 291 -11.25 -10.70 14.19
C ALA A 291 -10.29 -11.24 15.25
N VAL A 292 -10.30 -10.63 16.42
CA VAL A 292 -9.66 -11.14 17.63
C VAL A 292 -10.74 -11.40 18.66
N GLY A 293 -10.99 -12.68 18.95
CA GLY A 293 -11.99 -13.11 19.91
C GLY A 293 -11.35 -13.50 21.24
N LEU A 294 -11.97 -13.09 22.35
CA LEU A 294 -11.58 -13.52 23.70
C LEU A 294 -12.78 -14.21 24.36
N GLU A 295 -12.77 -15.52 24.44
CA GLU A 295 -13.83 -16.28 25.13
C GLU A 295 -13.47 -17.74 25.33
N ARG A 296 -14.18 -18.41 26.22
CA ARG A 296 -14.01 -19.82 26.55
C ARG A 296 -15.31 -20.61 26.36
N GLY A 297 -15.17 -21.91 26.11
CA GLY A 297 -16.28 -22.83 26.09
C GLY A 297 -17.26 -22.60 24.92
N ALA A 298 -18.55 -22.69 25.20
CA ALA A 298 -19.60 -22.63 24.18
C ALA A 298 -19.70 -21.27 23.47
N ARG A 299 -19.41 -20.17 24.16
CA ARG A 299 -19.40 -18.82 23.57
C ARG A 299 -18.31 -18.68 22.51
N LEU A 300 -17.13 -19.28 22.76
CA LEU A 300 -16.06 -19.28 21.76
C LEU A 300 -16.52 -19.94 20.46
N ALA A 301 -17.28 -21.04 20.53
CA ALA A 301 -17.80 -21.70 19.35
C ALA A 301 -18.76 -20.79 18.56
N ALA A 302 -19.66 -20.06 19.26
CA ALA A 302 -20.59 -19.12 18.64
C ALA A 302 -19.88 -17.96 17.94
N ILE A 303 -18.89 -17.33 18.62
CA ILE A 303 -18.09 -16.24 18.06
C ILE A 303 -17.30 -16.72 16.82
N LYS A 304 -16.70 -17.91 16.88
CA LYS A 304 -16.02 -18.53 15.73
C LYS A 304 -16.97 -18.72 14.56
N THR A 305 -18.14 -19.31 14.78
CA THR A 305 -19.12 -19.56 13.73
C THR A 305 -19.54 -18.30 13.00
N ASN A 306 -19.54 -17.16 13.67
CA ASN A 306 -19.97 -15.89 13.10
C ASN A 306 -18.80 -15.10 12.45
N LEU A 307 -17.63 -15.05 13.07
CA LEU A 307 -16.53 -14.18 12.62
C LEU A 307 -15.57 -14.88 11.65
N GLU A 308 -15.37 -16.20 11.76
CA GLU A 308 -14.50 -16.94 10.82
C GLU A 308 -14.95 -16.82 9.37
N PRO A 309 -16.25 -16.97 9.03
CA PRO A 309 -16.69 -16.83 7.64
C PRO A 309 -16.45 -15.44 7.06
N LEU A 310 -16.58 -14.36 7.86
CA LEU A 310 -16.29 -12.98 7.43
C LEU A 310 -14.81 -12.81 7.12
N ALA A 311 -13.94 -13.28 8.01
CA ALA A 311 -12.49 -13.22 7.82
C ALA A 311 -12.08 -14.03 6.59
N ASP A 312 -12.53 -15.25 6.48
CA ASP A 312 -12.23 -16.14 5.35
C ASP A 312 -12.69 -15.57 3.99
N ALA A 313 -13.88 -14.99 3.92
CA ALA A 313 -14.42 -14.41 2.69
C ALA A 313 -13.60 -13.19 2.24
N SER A 314 -13.12 -12.39 3.18
CA SER A 314 -12.34 -11.18 2.93
C SER A 314 -10.83 -11.42 2.71
N GLY A 315 -10.36 -12.64 2.94
CA GLY A 315 -8.93 -12.99 2.93
C GLY A 315 -8.17 -12.56 4.20
N GLY A 316 -8.87 -12.27 5.29
CA GLY A 316 -8.29 -11.98 6.60
C GLY A 316 -8.17 -13.20 7.51
N LEU A 317 -8.10 -12.97 8.81
CA LEU A 317 -7.96 -13.99 9.85
C LEU A 317 -8.94 -13.74 11.01
N ALA A 318 -9.53 -14.82 11.53
CA ALA A 318 -10.18 -14.81 12.83
C ALA A 318 -9.32 -15.61 13.81
N LEU A 319 -8.85 -14.96 14.85
CA LEU A 319 -7.93 -15.50 15.84
C LEU A 319 -8.58 -15.41 17.22
N PHE A 320 -8.39 -16.44 18.04
CA PHE A 320 -9.09 -16.53 19.31
C PHE A 320 -8.12 -16.85 20.44
N ALA A 321 -8.26 -16.11 21.52
CA ALA A 321 -7.54 -16.34 22.76
C ALA A 321 -8.50 -16.86 23.85
N GLU A 322 -8.14 -17.92 24.55
CA GLU A 322 -8.89 -18.41 25.70
C GLU A 322 -8.61 -17.62 26.99
N ARG A 323 -7.59 -16.77 26.94
CA ARG A 323 -7.10 -15.98 28.09
C ARG A 323 -6.68 -14.62 27.61
N SER A 324 -7.05 -13.60 28.37
CA SER A 324 -6.74 -12.21 28.06
C SER A 324 -5.23 -11.90 28.08
N ASP A 325 -4.45 -12.58 28.92
CA ASP A 325 -2.99 -12.44 29.00
C ASP A 325 -2.24 -12.96 27.74
N ARG A 326 -2.94 -13.63 26.80
CA ARG A 326 -2.39 -14.10 25.52
C ARG A 326 -2.85 -13.32 24.29
N LEU A 327 -3.51 -12.19 24.48
CA LEU A 327 -4.01 -11.38 23.38
C LEU A 327 -2.91 -10.81 22.48
N SER A 328 -1.69 -10.67 22.96
CA SER A 328 -0.54 -10.24 22.15
C SER A 328 -0.23 -11.18 20.98
N GLU A 329 -0.49 -12.48 21.10
CA GLU A 329 -0.20 -13.48 20.06
C GLU A 329 -1.07 -13.26 18.81
N PRO A 330 -2.42 -13.20 18.89
CA PRO A 330 -3.28 -12.91 17.74
C PRO A 330 -3.00 -11.52 17.13
N PHE A 331 -2.74 -10.51 17.93
CA PHE A 331 -2.40 -9.19 17.38
C PHE A 331 -1.07 -9.19 16.62
N ALA A 332 -0.04 -9.87 17.14
CA ALA A 332 1.25 -10.02 16.43
C ALA A 332 1.08 -10.81 15.12
N ALA A 333 0.22 -11.83 15.09
CA ALA A 333 -0.09 -12.57 13.89
C ALA A 333 -0.76 -11.68 12.82
N ILE A 334 -1.68 -10.79 13.21
CA ILE A 334 -2.30 -9.82 12.30
C ILE A 334 -1.27 -8.83 11.75
N VAL A 335 -0.37 -8.28 12.59
CA VAL A 335 0.72 -7.40 12.12
C VAL A 335 1.58 -8.11 11.08
N SER A 336 1.98 -9.36 11.39
CA SER A 336 2.78 -10.16 10.46
C SER A 336 2.05 -10.43 9.15
N ASP A 337 0.75 -10.68 9.21
CA ASP A 337 -0.10 -10.87 8.03
C ASP A 337 -0.17 -9.60 7.18
N LEU A 338 -0.49 -8.47 7.79
CA LEU A 338 -0.56 -7.17 7.12
C LEU A 338 0.78 -6.77 6.48
N ALA A 339 1.91 -7.11 7.10
CA ALA A 339 3.25 -6.80 6.59
C ALA A 339 3.68 -7.69 5.40
N ASN A 340 3.01 -8.84 5.18
CA ASN A 340 3.38 -9.82 4.14
C ASN A 340 2.28 -10.01 3.08
N GLN A 341 1.41 -9.01 2.89
CA GLN A 341 0.40 -9.02 1.85
C GLN A 341 0.96 -8.49 0.52
N TYR A 342 0.59 -9.14 -0.56
CA TYR A 342 0.67 -8.62 -1.93
C TYR A 342 -0.65 -7.97 -2.29
N THR A 343 -0.62 -6.84 -2.97
CA THR A 343 -1.82 -6.23 -3.55
C THR A 343 -1.84 -6.44 -5.06
N LEU A 344 -2.88 -7.07 -5.55
CA LEU A 344 -3.15 -7.29 -6.97
C LEU A 344 -4.31 -6.38 -7.38
N GLY A 345 -4.24 -5.82 -8.58
CA GLY A 345 -5.32 -5.03 -9.16
C GLY A 345 -5.77 -5.61 -10.50
N PHE A 346 -7.07 -5.72 -10.72
CA PHE A 346 -7.63 -6.18 -11.99
C PHE A 346 -8.89 -5.38 -12.35
N GLU A 347 -9.24 -5.38 -13.63
CA GLU A 347 -10.47 -4.77 -14.13
C GLU A 347 -11.66 -5.69 -13.87
N PRO A 348 -12.69 -5.26 -13.09
CA PRO A 348 -13.86 -6.07 -12.79
C PRO A 348 -14.76 -6.23 -14.01
N ARG A 349 -15.66 -7.22 -13.96
CA ARG A 349 -16.84 -7.26 -14.84
C ARG A 349 -17.76 -6.08 -14.51
N ARG A 350 -18.69 -5.78 -15.41
CA ARG A 350 -19.66 -4.69 -15.26
C ARG A 350 -21.08 -5.21 -15.48
N ASP A 351 -21.50 -6.12 -14.65
CA ASP A 351 -22.81 -6.78 -14.77
C ASP A 351 -23.66 -6.71 -13.48
N GLY A 352 -23.12 -6.06 -12.42
CA GLY A 352 -23.83 -5.88 -11.15
C GLY A 352 -23.99 -7.17 -10.34
N LYS A 353 -23.21 -8.24 -10.64
CA LYS A 353 -23.37 -9.56 -10.02
C LYS A 353 -22.21 -9.90 -9.09
N PRO A 354 -22.43 -10.80 -8.12
CA PRO A 354 -21.36 -11.40 -7.36
C PRO A 354 -20.53 -12.37 -8.22
N HIS A 355 -19.22 -12.31 -8.07
CA HIS A 355 -18.24 -13.16 -8.76
C HIS A 355 -17.31 -13.84 -7.77
N VAL A 356 -16.80 -15.02 -8.13
CA VAL A 356 -15.86 -15.79 -7.33
C VAL A 356 -14.44 -15.50 -7.79
N LEU A 357 -13.59 -15.06 -6.85
CA LEU A 357 -12.18 -14.82 -7.10
C LEU A 357 -11.31 -15.96 -6.61
N THR A 358 -10.29 -16.30 -7.38
CA THR A 358 -9.25 -17.24 -6.99
C THR A 358 -7.88 -16.68 -7.36
N VAL A 359 -6.99 -16.59 -6.38
CA VAL A 359 -5.58 -16.22 -6.61
C VAL A 359 -4.72 -17.47 -6.46
N GLN A 360 -3.83 -17.70 -7.41
CA GLN A 360 -2.94 -18.86 -7.47
C GLN A 360 -1.49 -18.43 -7.70
N VAL A 361 -0.56 -19.26 -7.22
CA VAL A 361 0.87 -19.17 -7.53
C VAL A 361 1.30 -20.53 -8.12
N PRO A 362 1.16 -20.74 -9.43
CA PRO A 362 1.43 -22.01 -10.09
C PRO A 362 2.88 -22.48 -9.93
N GLY A 363 3.08 -23.79 -9.97
CA GLY A 363 4.42 -24.41 -9.94
C GLY A 363 5.13 -24.35 -8.57
N ARG A 364 4.43 -23.98 -7.51
CA ARG A 364 4.94 -23.97 -6.14
C ARG A 364 3.96 -24.66 -5.19
N ASP A 365 4.52 -25.37 -4.21
CA ASP A 365 3.72 -25.93 -3.09
C ASP A 365 3.49 -24.83 -2.04
N VAL A 366 2.48 -23.99 -2.29
CA VAL A 366 2.13 -22.86 -1.45
C VAL A 366 0.63 -22.79 -1.22
N ARG A 367 0.25 -22.21 -0.09
CA ARG A 367 -1.12 -21.83 0.21
C ARG A 367 -1.28 -20.34 -0.04
N VAL A 368 -2.27 -19.97 -0.84
CA VAL A 368 -2.63 -18.57 -1.08
C VAL A 368 -3.93 -18.27 -0.36
N ARG A 369 -3.96 -17.20 0.41
CA ARG A 369 -5.15 -16.66 1.07
C ARG A 369 -5.41 -15.26 0.51
N ALA A 370 -6.61 -15.07 -0.01
CA ALA A 370 -7.10 -13.82 -0.57
C ALA A 370 -8.62 -13.77 -0.43
N ARG A 371 -9.23 -12.62 -0.71
CA ARG A 371 -10.70 -12.53 -0.77
C ARG A 371 -11.26 -13.50 -1.80
N ARG A 372 -12.43 -14.07 -1.48
CA ARG A 372 -13.04 -15.14 -2.29
C ARG A 372 -13.98 -14.63 -3.38
N GLY A 373 -14.32 -13.36 -3.37
CA GLY A 373 -15.25 -12.79 -4.34
C GLY A 373 -15.38 -11.29 -4.24
N TYR A 374 -16.16 -10.72 -5.14
CA TYR A 374 -16.53 -9.29 -5.17
C TYR A 374 -17.89 -9.13 -5.84
N VAL A 375 -18.53 -7.99 -5.64
CA VAL A 375 -19.72 -7.61 -6.43
C VAL A 375 -19.24 -6.69 -7.55
N ALA A 376 -19.49 -7.09 -8.79
CA ALA A 376 -19.12 -6.29 -9.95
C ALA A 376 -19.94 -4.98 -9.98
N PRO A 377 -19.35 -3.84 -10.40
CA PRO A 377 -20.11 -2.62 -10.62
C PRO A 377 -21.18 -2.86 -11.69
N ALA A 378 -22.31 -2.20 -11.57
CA ALA A 378 -23.30 -2.14 -12.65
C ALA A 378 -22.83 -1.21 -13.77
N LYS A 379 -23.33 -1.45 -14.99
CA LYS A 379 -23.07 -0.58 -16.15
C LYS A 379 -23.61 0.82 -15.96
#